data_733e4316f72deaed5ee5d27735787b1b
#
_entry.id   733e4316f72deaed5ee5d27735787b1b
#
_cell.length_a   1.000
_cell.length_b   1.000
_cell.length_c   1.000
_cell.angle_alpha   90.00
_cell.angle_beta   90.00
_cell.angle_gamma   90.00
#
_symmetry.space_group_name_H-M   'P 1'
#
loop_
_entity.id
_entity.type
_entity.pdbx_description
1 polymer ?
#
loop_
_entity_poly.entity_id
_entity_poly.type
_entity_poly.pdbx_seq_one_letter_code
_entity_poly.pdbx_strand_id
1 'polypeptide(L)'
;VSGVFSFGNFKIKLLDIHNPNFKYVLPLSIYNDKINLTVFAIWSQKPEKHDCYTEQVWNAVHFYSNLLDNDNVILAGDFNSNSIWDRPNRIYNHTNLVDYLKTKNILSAYHYFHNQIQGQEKDNTLFMHRKIDRPYHIDYCFASSNLIDKLKNVEVGNYETWTKHSDHKPLTVTIDL
;
A
#
# COMPACT_ATOMS: atom_id res chain seq x y z
N VAL A 1 15.88 4.14 0.84
CA VAL A 1 15.25 5.47 0.97
C VAL A 1 13.99 5.45 0.13
N SER A 2 12.84 5.75 0.75
CA SER A 2 11.57 5.94 0.03
C SER A 2 11.40 7.41 -0.32
N GLY A 3 10.71 7.69 -1.42
CA GLY A 3 10.38 9.04 -1.84
C GLY A 3 8.99 9.09 -2.45
N VAL A 4 8.31 10.22 -2.29
CA VAL A 4 7.05 10.52 -2.95
C VAL A 4 7.27 11.71 -3.86
N PHE A 5 6.87 11.56 -5.09
CA PHE A 5 7.04 12.58 -6.13
C PHE A 5 5.66 12.94 -6.70
N SER A 6 5.45 14.20 -6.96
CA SER A 6 4.25 14.72 -7.60
C SER A 6 4.60 15.30 -8.96
N PHE A 7 3.72 15.11 -9.92
CA PHE A 7 3.79 15.68 -11.25
C PHE A 7 2.52 16.51 -11.53
N GLY A 8 2.65 17.50 -12.39
CA GLY A 8 1.55 18.42 -12.69
C GLY A 8 1.32 19.45 -11.58
N ASN A 9 0.06 19.70 -11.24
CA ASN A 9 -0.33 20.75 -10.30
C ASN A 9 -0.58 20.27 -8.86
N PHE A 10 -0.28 19.01 -8.54
CA PHE A 10 -0.41 18.51 -7.18
C PHE A 10 0.76 18.95 -6.30
N LYS A 11 0.44 19.36 -5.08
CA LYS A 11 1.38 19.68 -4.01
C LYS A 11 1.39 18.55 -2.98
N ILE A 12 2.55 18.33 -2.34
CA ILE A 12 2.72 17.33 -1.29
C ILE A 12 3.13 18.04 0.01
N LYS A 13 2.47 17.68 1.11
CA LYS A 13 2.83 18.14 2.45
C LYS A 13 2.83 16.94 3.41
N LEU A 14 3.88 16.79 4.23
CA LEU A 14 3.84 15.90 5.38
C LEU A 14 2.82 16.45 6.39
N LEU A 15 1.92 15.60 6.88
CA LEU A 15 0.93 16.03 7.87
C LEU A 15 1.59 16.31 9.22
N ASP A 16 1.12 17.34 9.92
CA ASP A 16 1.69 17.78 11.21
C ASP A 16 1.51 16.73 12.33
N ILE A 17 0.57 15.79 12.15
CA ILE A 17 0.37 14.63 13.04
C ILE A 17 1.43 13.54 12.88
N HIS A 18 2.36 13.67 11.93
CA HIS A 18 3.41 12.67 11.71
C HIS A 18 4.16 12.34 13.00
N ASN A 19 4.19 11.06 13.33
CA ASN A 19 4.93 10.52 14.47
C ASN A 19 6.22 9.84 13.98
N PRO A 20 7.43 10.33 14.36
CA PRO A 20 8.71 9.78 13.90
C PRO A 20 8.94 8.31 14.30
N ASN A 21 8.20 7.76 15.26
CA ASN A 21 8.25 6.34 15.59
C ASN A 21 7.73 5.45 14.43
N PHE A 22 6.89 6.00 13.55
CA PHE A 22 6.38 5.31 12.35
C PHE A 22 7.11 5.78 11.09
N LYS A 23 8.44 5.80 11.14
CA LYS A 23 9.31 6.32 10.06
C LYS A 23 9.13 5.65 8.68
N TYR A 24 8.47 4.49 8.62
CA TYR A 24 8.20 3.74 7.39
C TYR A 24 6.75 3.89 6.88
N VAL A 25 5.94 4.71 7.57
CA VAL A 25 4.56 5.03 7.20
C VAL A 25 4.37 6.54 7.31
N LEU A 26 4.43 7.23 6.17
CA LEU A 26 4.40 8.69 6.13
C LEU A 26 2.99 9.18 5.78
N PRO A 27 2.30 9.86 6.69
CA PRO A 27 1.02 10.49 6.41
C PRO A 27 1.23 11.81 5.66
N LEU A 28 0.73 11.88 4.44
CA LEU A 28 0.87 13.01 3.53
C LEU A 28 -0.49 13.60 3.17
N SER A 29 -0.55 14.90 2.93
CA SER A 29 -1.59 15.53 2.13
C SER A 29 -1.04 15.71 0.71
N ILE A 30 -1.76 15.19 -0.29
CA ILE A 30 -1.50 15.43 -1.71
C ILE A 30 -2.72 16.18 -2.27
N TYR A 31 -2.54 17.40 -2.69
CA TYR A 31 -3.65 18.29 -2.98
C TYR A 31 -3.41 19.24 -4.15
N ASN A 32 -4.50 19.71 -4.72
CA ASN A 32 -4.56 20.84 -5.64
C ASN A 32 -5.82 21.67 -5.34
N ASP A 33 -6.20 22.57 -6.23
CA ASP A 33 -7.35 23.48 -6.03
C ASP A 33 -8.71 22.74 -6.03
N LYS A 34 -8.77 21.46 -6.45
CA LYS A 34 -10.01 20.69 -6.61
C LYS A 34 -10.15 19.56 -5.60
N ILE A 35 -9.06 18.95 -5.18
CA ILE A 35 -9.07 17.74 -4.34
C ILE A 35 -7.93 17.76 -3.34
N ASN A 36 -8.19 17.15 -2.18
CA ASN A 36 -7.18 16.84 -1.18
C ASN A 36 -7.27 15.36 -0.83
N LEU A 37 -6.15 14.64 -0.98
CA LEU A 37 -5.99 13.23 -0.65
C LEU A 37 -5.16 13.10 0.62
N THR A 38 -5.59 12.25 1.54
CA THR A 38 -4.74 11.75 2.63
C THR A 38 -4.02 10.50 2.13
N VAL A 39 -2.71 10.57 2.00
CA VAL A 39 -1.90 9.48 1.44
C VAL A 39 -0.90 8.97 2.48
N PHE A 40 -0.92 7.68 2.75
CA PHE A 40 0.10 7.00 3.54
C PHE A 40 1.10 6.35 2.59
N ALA A 41 2.31 6.93 2.51
CA ALA A 41 3.40 6.30 1.77
C ALA A 41 4.06 5.25 2.66
N ILE A 42 4.09 4.00 2.18
CA ILE A 42 4.50 2.83 2.97
C ILE A 42 5.73 2.17 2.34
N TRP A 43 6.72 1.94 3.19
CA TRP A 43 7.83 1.04 2.93
C TRP A 43 8.13 0.25 4.19
N SER A 44 7.37 -0.82 4.41
CA SER A 44 7.46 -1.62 5.62
C SER A 44 8.83 -2.27 5.76
N GLN A 45 9.41 -2.16 6.95
CA GLN A 45 10.69 -2.77 7.28
C GLN A 45 10.52 -3.71 8.48
N LYS A 46 11.34 -4.76 8.51
CA LYS A 46 11.36 -5.69 9.64
C LYS A 46 11.91 -4.98 10.88
N PRO A 47 11.18 -4.93 12.01
CA PRO A 47 11.72 -4.41 13.25
C PRO A 47 12.86 -5.29 13.76
N GLU A 48 13.87 -4.70 14.41
CA GLU A 48 15.04 -5.45 14.94
C GLU A 48 14.66 -6.58 15.90
N LYS A 49 13.56 -6.42 16.65
CA LYS A 49 13.15 -7.36 17.71
C LYS A 49 11.99 -8.29 17.30
N HIS A 50 11.42 -8.14 16.11
CA HIS A 50 10.21 -8.85 15.70
C HIS A 50 10.35 -9.41 14.29
N ASP A 51 9.67 -10.52 14.04
CA ASP A 51 9.73 -11.27 12.77
C ASP A 51 8.63 -10.86 11.76
N CYS A 52 8.07 -9.66 11.91
CA CYS A 52 6.88 -9.28 11.14
C CYS A 52 7.01 -7.87 10.56
N TYR A 53 7.06 -7.79 9.25
CA TYR A 53 7.01 -6.51 8.52
C TYR A 53 5.70 -5.76 8.75
N THR A 54 4.59 -6.48 8.85
CA THR A 54 3.23 -5.91 8.98
C THR A 54 3.04 -5.16 10.30
N GLU A 55 3.81 -5.45 11.36
CA GLU A 55 3.67 -4.80 12.66
C GLU A 55 3.81 -3.27 12.59
N GLN A 56 4.76 -2.79 11.81
CA GLN A 56 4.97 -1.34 11.64
C GLN A 56 3.74 -0.66 11.01
N VAL A 57 3.19 -1.29 9.98
CA VAL A 57 1.99 -0.76 9.31
C VAL A 57 0.77 -0.88 10.21
N TRP A 58 0.61 -2.03 10.89
CA TRP A 58 -0.47 -2.26 11.86
C TRP A 58 -0.53 -1.18 12.94
N ASN A 59 0.59 -0.94 13.59
CA ASN A 59 0.67 0.06 14.66
C ASN A 59 0.42 1.49 14.13
N ALA A 60 0.93 1.81 12.95
CA ALA A 60 0.73 3.11 12.33
C ALA A 60 -0.75 3.36 11.96
N VAL A 61 -1.43 2.39 11.32
CA VAL A 61 -2.83 2.57 10.92
C VAL A 61 -3.77 2.69 12.12
N HIS A 62 -3.44 2.04 13.25
CA HIS A 62 -4.20 2.21 14.49
C HIS A 62 -3.95 3.59 15.12
N PHE A 63 -2.69 4.06 15.12
CA PHE A 63 -2.36 5.40 15.62
C PHE A 63 -3.04 6.50 14.76
N TYR A 64 -3.05 6.35 13.45
CA TYR A 64 -3.66 7.29 12.51
C TYR A 64 -5.12 6.97 12.19
N SER A 65 -5.82 6.19 13.03
CA SER A 65 -7.17 5.68 12.74
C SER A 65 -8.16 6.78 12.35
N ASN A 66 -8.08 7.97 12.98
CA ASN A 66 -8.96 9.09 12.66
C ASN A 66 -8.74 9.64 11.23
N LEU A 67 -7.53 9.52 10.68
CA LEU A 67 -7.26 9.92 9.29
C LEU A 67 -7.83 8.92 8.29
N LEU A 68 -8.00 7.65 8.69
CA LEU A 68 -8.58 6.60 7.84
C LEU A 68 -10.10 6.74 7.68
N ASP A 69 -10.76 7.54 8.51
CA ASP A 69 -12.20 7.82 8.40
C ASP A 69 -12.53 8.93 7.38
N ASN A 70 -11.51 9.49 6.71
CA ASN A 70 -11.71 10.48 5.65
C ASN A 70 -12.13 9.81 4.32
N ASP A 71 -12.84 10.56 3.48
CA ASP A 71 -13.35 10.05 2.20
C ASP A 71 -12.27 9.78 1.14
N ASN A 72 -11.13 10.50 1.18
CA ASN A 72 -10.11 10.45 0.14
C ASN A 72 -8.79 9.93 0.69
N VAL A 73 -8.78 8.67 1.13
CA VAL A 73 -7.59 8.02 1.72
C VAL A 73 -6.96 7.03 0.76
N ILE A 74 -5.64 7.07 0.67
CA ILE A 74 -4.83 6.09 -0.07
C ILE A 74 -3.69 5.61 0.85
N LEU A 75 -3.47 4.29 0.91
CA LEU A 75 -2.27 3.69 1.49
C LEU A 75 -1.53 2.96 0.36
N ALA A 76 -0.33 3.40 0.02
CA ALA A 76 0.38 2.83 -1.12
C ALA A 76 1.87 2.60 -0.85
N GLY A 77 2.40 1.53 -1.40
CA GLY A 77 3.81 1.19 -1.35
C GLY A 77 4.10 -0.27 -1.08
N ASP A 78 5.32 -0.53 -0.61
CA ASP A 78 5.81 -1.86 -0.27
C ASP A 78 5.44 -2.20 1.18
N PHE A 79 4.49 -3.12 1.33
CA PHE A 79 4.05 -3.62 2.64
C PHE A 79 4.92 -4.78 3.15
N ASN A 80 5.76 -5.35 2.30
CA ASN A 80 6.59 -6.53 2.60
C ASN A 80 5.78 -7.65 3.28
N SER A 81 4.54 -7.81 2.90
CA SER A 81 3.61 -8.77 3.49
C SER A 81 2.61 -9.31 2.48
N ASN A 82 2.11 -10.52 2.73
CA ASN A 82 1.03 -11.14 1.98
C ASN A 82 0.37 -12.18 2.90
N SER A 83 -0.89 -12.51 2.68
CA SER A 83 -1.66 -13.45 3.50
C SER A 83 -1.08 -14.88 3.48
N ILE A 84 -0.30 -15.25 2.45
CA ILE A 84 0.39 -16.55 2.40
C ILE A 84 1.40 -16.76 3.54
N TRP A 85 1.83 -15.69 4.22
CA TRP A 85 2.75 -15.72 5.36
C TRP A 85 2.06 -15.51 6.71
N ASP A 86 0.75 -15.48 6.73
CA ASP A 86 -0.02 -15.35 7.96
C ASP A 86 0.22 -16.55 8.88
N ARG A 87 0.25 -16.29 10.20
CA ARG A 87 0.49 -17.32 11.21
C ARG A 87 -0.65 -17.34 12.21
N PRO A 88 -1.07 -18.51 12.68
CA PRO A 88 -2.05 -18.61 13.77
C PRO A 88 -1.62 -17.78 14.98
N ASN A 89 -2.58 -17.15 15.64
CA ASN A 89 -2.38 -16.36 16.88
C ASN A 89 -1.48 -15.13 16.77
N ARG A 90 -1.06 -14.72 15.57
CA ARG A 90 -0.33 -13.48 15.34
C ARG A 90 -1.30 -12.36 14.97
N ILE A 91 -1.33 -11.28 15.76
CA ILE A 91 -2.22 -10.12 15.50
C ILE A 91 -1.74 -9.25 14.33
N TYR A 92 -0.46 -9.26 14.02
CA TYR A 92 0.13 -8.48 12.92
C TYR A 92 0.13 -9.25 11.59
N ASN A 93 -0.91 -10.03 11.32
CA ASN A 93 -1.08 -10.73 10.06
C ASN A 93 -1.50 -9.77 8.94
N HIS A 94 -1.17 -10.11 7.71
CA HIS A 94 -1.62 -9.35 6.54
C HIS A 94 -3.15 -9.34 6.45
N THR A 95 -3.79 -10.50 6.63
CA THR A 95 -5.26 -10.62 6.64
C THR A 95 -5.89 -9.70 7.69
N ASN A 96 -5.34 -9.65 8.91
CA ASN A 96 -5.87 -8.78 9.95
C ASN A 96 -5.77 -7.30 9.59
N LEU A 97 -4.66 -6.89 8.94
CA LEU A 97 -4.50 -5.52 8.44
C LEU A 97 -5.53 -5.20 7.35
N VAL A 98 -5.72 -6.10 6.38
CA VAL A 98 -6.73 -5.95 5.31
C VAL A 98 -8.14 -5.86 5.91
N ASP A 99 -8.48 -6.73 6.86
CA ASP A 99 -9.79 -6.72 7.52
C ASP A 99 -10.00 -5.43 8.33
N TYR A 100 -8.97 -4.95 9.02
CA TYR A 100 -9.06 -3.66 9.72
C TYR A 100 -9.30 -2.50 8.73
N LEU A 101 -8.54 -2.42 7.62
CA LEU A 101 -8.75 -1.39 6.60
C LEU A 101 -10.17 -1.46 6.01
N LYS A 102 -10.70 -2.68 5.85
CA LYS A 102 -12.08 -2.91 5.39
C LYS A 102 -13.12 -2.33 6.34
N THR A 103 -12.89 -2.38 7.66
CA THR A 103 -13.78 -1.71 8.65
C THR A 103 -13.80 -0.19 8.49
N LYS A 104 -12.78 0.38 7.84
CA LYS A 104 -12.66 1.80 7.49
C LYS A 104 -13.13 2.10 6.05
N ASN A 105 -13.81 1.17 5.38
CA ASN A 105 -14.19 1.26 3.97
C ASN A 105 -13.00 1.51 3.02
N ILE A 106 -11.84 0.97 3.36
CA ILE A 106 -10.63 1.06 2.56
C ILE A 106 -10.33 -0.33 1.98
N LEU A 107 -10.25 -0.43 0.66
CA LEU A 107 -10.14 -1.67 -0.09
C LEU A 107 -8.86 -1.68 -0.93
N SER A 108 -8.32 -2.88 -1.21
CA SER A 108 -7.20 -3.02 -2.14
C SER A 108 -7.66 -2.79 -3.57
N ALA A 109 -7.07 -1.81 -4.26
CA ALA A 109 -7.39 -1.47 -5.64
C ALA A 109 -7.16 -2.66 -6.58
N TYR A 110 -6.03 -3.38 -6.43
CA TYR A 110 -5.73 -4.55 -7.25
C TYR A 110 -6.80 -5.65 -7.09
N HIS A 111 -7.10 -6.04 -5.85
CA HIS A 111 -8.04 -7.13 -5.57
C HIS A 111 -9.46 -6.79 -6.00
N TYR A 112 -9.87 -5.54 -5.79
CA TYR A 112 -11.18 -5.06 -6.23
C TYR A 112 -11.30 -5.07 -7.76
N PHE A 113 -10.33 -4.47 -8.46
CA PHE A 113 -10.38 -4.30 -9.91
C PHE A 113 -10.30 -5.64 -10.67
N HIS A 114 -9.44 -6.55 -10.23
CA HIS A 114 -9.23 -7.86 -10.87
C HIS A 114 -10.10 -8.97 -10.30
N ASN A 115 -10.96 -8.68 -9.30
CA ASN A 115 -11.74 -9.68 -8.58
C ASN A 115 -10.87 -10.85 -8.08
N GLN A 116 -9.76 -10.51 -7.43
CA GLN A 116 -8.80 -11.47 -6.88
C GLN A 116 -8.96 -11.61 -5.37
N ILE A 117 -8.49 -12.73 -4.83
CA ILE A 117 -8.46 -13.01 -3.40
C ILE A 117 -7.03 -12.78 -2.89
N GLN A 118 -6.89 -12.21 -1.69
CA GLN A 118 -5.60 -12.05 -1.00
C GLN A 118 -4.88 -13.39 -0.90
N GLY A 119 -3.61 -13.42 -1.30
CA GLY A 119 -2.79 -14.64 -1.35
C GLY A 119 -2.99 -15.52 -2.59
N GLN A 120 -3.84 -15.11 -3.53
CA GLN A 120 -4.10 -15.80 -4.80
C GLN A 120 -3.92 -14.87 -6.00
N GLU A 121 -3.08 -13.86 -5.85
CA GLU A 121 -2.81 -12.86 -6.88
C GLU A 121 -2.15 -13.52 -8.10
N LYS A 122 -2.65 -13.17 -9.30
CA LYS A 122 -2.08 -13.64 -10.58
C LYS A 122 -0.83 -12.84 -10.97
N ASP A 123 -0.81 -11.56 -10.58
CA ASP A 123 0.29 -10.66 -10.88
C ASP A 123 1.16 -10.46 -9.67
N ASN A 124 2.45 -10.63 -9.83
CA ASN A 124 3.43 -10.48 -8.75
C ASN A 124 4.15 -9.15 -8.89
N THR A 125 4.31 -8.42 -7.80
CA THR A 125 5.01 -7.13 -7.77
C THR A 125 6.49 -7.26 -7.42
N LEU A 126 6.89 -8.37 -6.80
CA LEU A 126 8.28 -8.71 -6.48
C LEU A 126 8.70 -10.03 -7.15
N PHE A 127 9.91 -10.06 -7.68
CA PHE A 127 10.62 -11.28 -8.05
C PHE A 127 11.93 -11.31 -7.26
N MET A 128 11.94 -11.99 -6.12
CA MET A 128 13.08 -11.99 -5.19
C MET A 128 14.39 -12.33 -5.89
N HIS A 129 15.37 -11.44 -5.77
CA HIS A 129 16.66 -11.50 -6.49
C HIS A 129 16.50 -11.54 -8.02
N ARG A 130 15.43 -11.00 -8.57
CA ARG A 130 15.07 -11.00 -10.01
C ARG A 130 14.89 -12.40 -10.59
N LYS A 131 14.54 -13.40 -9.74
CA LYS A 131 14.34 -14.79 -10.15
C LYS A 131 12.86 -15.05 -10.44
N ILE A 132 12.57 -15.57 -11.63
CA ILE A 132 11.21 -15.84 -12.10
C ILE A 132 10.48 -16.88 -11.25
N ASP A 133 11.21 -17.77 -10.60
CA ASP A 133 10.72 -18.84 -9.73
C ASP A 133 10.47 -18.39 -8.27
N ARG A 134 10.64 -17.08 -7.97
CA ARG A 134 10.44 -16.50 -6.63
C ARG A 134 9.54 -15.27 -6.67
N PRO A 135 8.31 -15.42 -7.19
CA PRO A 135 7.36 -14.33 -7.35
C PRO A 135 6.55 -14.11 -6.06
N TYR A 136 6.26 -12.83 -5.74
CA TYR A 136 5.39 -12.44 -4.63
C TYR A 136 4.61 -11.17 -4.99
N HIS A 137 3.44 -10.99 -4.38
CA HIS A 137 2.67 -9.75 -4.44
C HIS A 137 2.76 -9.08 -3.07
N ILE A 138 3.52 -7.99 -2.96
CA ILE A 138 3.81 -7.32 -1.68
C ILE A 138 3.69 -5.79 -1.75
N ASP A 139 3.53 -5.24 -2.93
CA ASP A 139 3.26 -3.83 -3.15
C ASP A 139 1.76 -3.65 -3.38
N TYR A 140 1.15 -2.74 -2.62
CA TYR A 140 -0.29 -2.53 -2.64
C TYR A 140 -0.64 -1.06 -2.79
N CYS A 141 -1.85 -0.81 -3.31
CA CYS A 141 -2.58 0.43 -3.19
C CYS A 141 -3.95 0.10 -2.58
N PHE A 142 -4.16 0.51 -1.35
CA PHE A 142 -5.47 0.51 -0.71
C PHE A 142 -6.07 1.90 -0.82
N ALA A 143 -7.36 2.01 -1.11
CA ALA A 143 -8.04 3.28 -1.24
C ALA A 143 -9.44 3.23 -0.63
N SER A 144 -9.93 4.37 -0.15
CA SER A 144 -11.30 4.51 0.32
C SER A 144 -12.32 4.18 -0.77
N SER A 145 -13.48 3.68 -0.41
CA SER A 145 -14.49 3.14 -1.33
C SER A 145 -14.91 4.13 -2.41
N ASN A 146 -15.05 5.42 -2.08
CA ASN A 146 -15.36 6.47 -3.05
C ASN A 146 -14.27 6.67 -4.13
N LEU A 147 -13.00 6.36 -3.84
CA LEU A 147 -11.91 6.34 -4.81
C LEU A 147 -11.89 5.02 -5.59
N ILE A 148 -12.19 3.91 -4.91
CA ILE A 148 -12.31 2.58 -5.52
C ILE A 148 -13.41 2.56 -6.60
N ASP A 149 -14.55 3.20 -6.34
CA ASP A 149 -15.66 3.29 -7.32
C ASP A 149 -15.29 4.08 -8.58
N LYS A 150 -14.21 4.86 -8.52
CA LYS A 150 -13.68 5.67 -9.63
C LYS A 150 -12.45 5.04 -10.32
N LEU A 151 -12.10 3.80 -9.99
CA LEU A 151 -10.99 3.10 -10.64
C LEU A 151 -11.26 2.95 -12.15
N LYS A 152 -10.26 3.34 -12.95
CA LYS A 152 -10.26 3.15 -14.41
C LYS A 152 -9.36 2.02 -14.85
N ASN A 153 -8.21 1.88 -14.20
CA ASN A 153 -7.23 0.84 -14.52
C ASN A 153 -6.36 0.52 -13.30
N VAL A 154 -5.98 -0.74 -13.18
CA VAL A 154 -4.97 -1.23 -12.23
C VAL A 154 -4.10 -2.24 -12.96
N GLU A 155 -2.81 -2.00 -13.04
CA GLU A 155 -1.90 -2.89 -13.75
C GLU A 155 -0.57 -3.03 -13.02
N VAL A 156 0.03 -4.21 -13.14
CA VAL A 156 1.37 -4.51 -12.65
C VAL A 156 2.32 -4.56 -13.85
N GLY A 157 3.45 -3.90 -13.73
CA GLY A 157 4.44 -3.80 -14.80
C GLY A 157 4.92 -5.17 -15.30
N ASN A 158 5.40 -5.20 -16.53
CA ASN A 158 5.86 -6.40 -17.20
C ASN A 158 7.21 -6.90 -16.62
N TYR A 159 7.37 -8.22 -16.48
CA TYR A 159 8.57 -8.86 -15.91
C TYR A 159 9.84 -8.52 -16.70
N GLU A 160 9.83 -8.71 -18.02
CA GLU A 160 11.00 -8.59 -18.87
C GLU A 160 11.53 -7.15 -18.93
N THR A 161 10.66 -6.18 -18.75
CA THR A 161 11.02 -4.76 -18.74
C THR A 161 11.61 -4.36 -17.39
N TRP A 162 10.88 -4.62 -16.31
CA TRP A 162 11.16 -4.03 -15.01
C TRP A 162 12.24 -4.77 -14.22
N THR A 163 12.36 -6.09 -14.37
CA THR A 163 13.39 -6.87 -13.66
C THR A 163 14.81 -6.57 -14.12
N LYS A 164 14.98 -5.85 -15.22
CA LYS A 164 16.29 -5.29 -15.62
C LYS A 164 16.77 -4.18 -14.68
N HIS A 165 15.85 -3.51 -13.99
CA HIS A 165 16.13 -2.34 -13.17
C HIS A 165 15.94 -2.62 -11.68
N SER A 166 14.91 -3.38 -11.30
CA SER A 166 14.56 -3.69 -9.92
C SER A 166 14.06 -5.14 -9.82
N ASP A 167 14.09 -5.72 -8.63
CA ASP A 167 13.34 -6.93 -8.30
C ASP A 167 11.85 -6.66 -8.03
N HIS A 168 11.47 -5.38 -7.82
CA HIS A 168 10.08 -4.94 -7.83
C HIS A 168 9.61 -4.48 -9.20
N LYS A 169 8.32 -4.66 -9.46
CA LYS A 169 7.60 -4.11 -10.61
C LYS A 169 6.63 -3.03 -10.14
N PRO A 170 6.38 -1.98 -10.92
CA PRO A 170 5.43 -0.96 -10.54
C PRO A 170 4.00 -1.51 -10.50
N LEU A 171 3.25 -1.10 -9.49
CA LEU A 171 1.79 -1.18 -9.46
C LEU A 171 1.25 0.20 -9.84
N THR A 172 0.55 0.28 -10.98
CA THR A 172 -0.06 1.50 -11.48
C THR A 172 -1.56 1.47 -11.23
N VAL A 173 -2.08 2.51 -10.58
CA VAL A 173 -3.51 2.66 -10.28
C VAL A 173 -3.99 3.97 -10.87
N THR A 174 -4.99 3.91 -11.74
CA THR A 174 -5.62 5.08 -12.38
C THR A 174 -6.99 5.32 -11.79
N ILE A 175 -7.19 6.52 -11.23
CA ILE A 175 -8.44 6.95 -10.58
C ILE A 175 -8.92 8.23 -11.27
N ASP A 176 -10.21 8.31 -11.56
CA ASP A 176 -10.88 9.48 -12.12
C ASP A 176 -11.31 10.43 -10.97
N LEU A 177 -10.52 11.48 -10.72
CA LEU A 177 -10.66 12.39 -9.57
C LEU A 177 -11.51 13.64 -9.88
#